data_d4be522d35bf7a3ee12f564da05e121e
#
_entry.id   d4be522d35bf7a3ee12f564da05e121e
#
_cell.length_a   1.000
_cell.length_b   1.000
_cell.length_c   1.000
_cell.angle_alpha   90.00
_cell.angle_beta   90.00
_cell.angle_gamma   90.00
#
_symmetry.space_group_name_H-M   'P 1'
#
loop_
_entity.id
_entity.type
_entity.pdbx_description
1 polymer ?
#
loop_
_entity_poly.entity_id
_entity_poly.type
_entity_poly.pdbx_seq_one_letter_code
_entity_poly.pdbx_strand_id
1 'polypeptide(L)'
;MVPSPQSFKRIIAKYISSGAGRATMASKMTPSLRRFRDYAAVGRKAFLVEDLEDGALPLYDKDPIIPAYAVAEGGDSIIALANSERVFAPLFELAALPLVQLTQIRERRYDLIKRTIELGVAGVKEKEDVRVFATINALAADADNPHTDIAVAAPLTADAIADGIGAIEEHGLRAARIFINGRDYADLRKFDRDVIDQETQQALFRTGYIGKVYGCQVIRSRVVPLGTVYICGEREYYGRFPVRTELTVLTADRPDERKVGFSIFEQVGVLTYNFLSSQRILITRG
;
A
#
# COMPACT_ATOMS: atom_id res chain seq x y z
N MET A 1 47.35 22.63 8.49
CA MET A 1 47.65 21.74 9.61
C MET A 1 46.68 20.57 9.58
N VAL A 2 47.11 19.36 9.21
CA VAL A 2 46.26 18.20 9.16
C VAL A 2 46.06 17.70 10.60
N PRO A 3 44.82 17.56 11.11
CA PRO A 3 44.60 17.12 12.49
C PRO A 3 45.13 15.69 12.68
N SER A 4 45.71 15.43 13.85
CA SER A 4 46.25 14.10 14.18
C SER A 4 45.14 13.02 14.14
N PRO A 5 45.47 11.75 13.86
CA PRO A 5 44.47 10.67 13.82
C PRO A 5 43.63 10.53 15.10
N GLN A 6 44.19 10.91 16.24
CA GLN A 6 43.50 10.88 17.54
C GLN A 6 42.48 12.03 17.69
N SER A 7 42.83 13.24 17.20
CA SER A 7 41.91 14.38 17.21
C SER A 7 40.74 14.15 16.25
N PHE A 8 40.98 13.50 15.11
CA PHE A 8 39.96 13.13 14.16
C PHE A 8 38.97 12.10 14.73
N LYS A 9 39.46 11.10 15.46
CA LYS A 9 38.60 10.12 16.16
C LYS A 9 37.66 10.76 17.19
N ARG A 10 38.19 11.74 17.98
CA ARG A 10 37.40 12.47 18.97
C ARG A 10 36.32 13.33 18.31
N ILE A 11 36.64 14.00 17.23
CA ILE A 11 35.69 14.83 16.47
C ILE A 11 34.55 13.96 15.91
N ILE A 12 34.86 12.83 15.27
CA ILE A 12 33.86 11.90 14.74
C ILE A 12 32.99 11.34 15.87
N ALA A 13 33.54 10.93 16.99
CA ALA A 13 32.79 10.43 18.13
C ALA A 13 31.79 11.48 18.66
N LYS A 14 32.20 12.75 18.75
CA LYS A 14 31.34 13.87 19.17
C LYS A 14 30.22 14.13 18.16
N TYR A 15 30.50 14.02 16.88
CA TYR A 15 29.46 14.20 15.84
C TYR A 15 28.47 13.04 15.77
N ILE A 16 28.92 11.80 16.05
CA ILE A 16 28.01 10.63 16.05
C ILE A 16 27.15 10.60 17.30
N SER A 17 27.60 11.09 18.44
CA SER A 17 26.87 11.05 19.72
C SER A 17 25.71 12.06 19.81
N SER A 18 25.66 13.09 18.96
CA SER A 18 24.59 14.10 18.96
C SER A 18 23.79 14.10 17.67
N GLY A 19 22.47 14.30 17.79
CA GLY A 19 21.57 14.40 16.62
C GLY A 19 21.94 15.55 15.67
N ALA A 20 22.33 16.73 16.24
CA ALA A 20 22.78 17.88 15.48
C ALA A 20 24.11 17.62 14.76
N GLY A 21 25.04 16.90 15.41
CA GLY A 21 26.32 16.51 14.81
C GLY A 21 26.12 15.55 13.64
N ARG A 22 25.19 14.59 13.74
CA ARG A 22 24.83 13.70 12.65
C ARG A 22 24.26 14.45 11.45
N ALA A 23 23.36 15.43 11.67
CA ALA A 23 22.81 16.27 10.61
C ALA A 23 23.90 17.09 9.90
N THR A 24 24.85 17.68 10.63
CA THR A 24 25.95 18.45 10.06
C THR A 24 26.94 17.56 9.28
N MET A 25 27.15 16.33 9.72
CA MET A 25 27.97 15.36 9.00
C MET A 25 27.27 14.89 7.71
N ALA A 26 25.98 14.64 7.77
CA ALA A 26 25.15 14.26 6.61
C ALA A 26 25.15 15.34 5.51
N SER A 27 25.13 16.63 5.87
CA SER A 27 25.17 17.74 4.90
C SER A 27 26.48 17.86 4.12
N LYS A 28 27.57 17.31 4.65
CA LYS A 28 28.91 17.32 4.02
C LYS A 28 29.25 16.05 3.25
N MET A 29 28.38 15.04 3.33
CA MET A 29 28.59 13.77 2.63
C MET A 29 28.02 13.81 1.21
N THR A 30 28.71 13.15 0.29
CA THR A 30 28.16 12.95 -1.06
C THR A 30 26.93 12.04 -1.00
N PRO A 31 25.85 12.33 -1.79
CA PRO A 31 24.71 11.45 -1.83
C PRO A 31 25.10 10.05 -2.34
N SER A 32 24.47 9.04 -1.79
CA SER A 32 24.66 7.65 -2.23
C SER A 32 24.17 7.45 -3.67
N LEU A 33 24.87 6.63 -4.45
CA LEU A 33 24.38 6.18 -5.75
C LEU A 33 23.16 5.27 -5.55
N ARG A 34 22.00 5.79 -5.93
CA ARG A 34 20.72 5.06 -5.79
C ARG A 34 20.51 4.15 -6.98
N ARG A 35 20.44 2.85 -6.73
CA ARG A 35 20.14 1.85 -7.77
C ARG A 35 18.66 1.76 -8.09
N PHE A 36 17.82 1.93 -7.09
CA PHE A 36 16.36 1.87 -7.21
C PHE A 36 15.72 3.06 -6.50
N ARG A 37 14.51 3.42 -6.94
CA ARG A 37 13.68 4.38 -6.22
C ARG A 37 13.16 3.72 -4.93
N ASP A 38 13.16 4.48 -3.84
CA ASP A 38 12.61 4.03 -2.57
C ASP A 38 11.11 3.69 -2.73
N TYR A 39 10.67 2.65 -2.05
CA TYR A 39 9.28 2.22 -2.12
C TYR A 39 8.37 3.21 -1.39
N ALA A 40 7.25 3.54 -2.02
CA ALA A 40 6.18 4.30 -1.40
C ALA A 40 4.94 3.40 -1.35
N ALA A 41 4.42 3.16 -0.15
CA ALA A 41 3.24 2.35 0.07
C ALA A 41 2.01 2.93 -0.64
N VAL A 42 1.21 2.06 -1.22
CA VAL A 42 -0.01 2.43 -1.93
C VAL A 42 -1.23 1.63 -1.47
N GLY A 43 -1.03 0.53 -0.77
CA GLY A 43 -2.09 -0.39 -0.36
C GLY A 43 -3.13 0.26 0.54
N ARG A 44 -2.71 1.11 1.48
CA ARG A 44 -3.63 1.86 2.35
C ARG A 44 -4.65 2.70 1.57
N LYS A 45 -4.38 3.04 0.31
CA LYS A 45 -5.31 3.80 -0.51
C LYS A 45 -6.59 3.04 -0.85
N ALA A 46 -6.57 1.72 -0.78
CA ALA A 46 -7.76 0.89 -1.02
C ALA A 46 -8.76 0.95 0.13
N PHE A 47 -8.31 1.21 1.35
CA PHE A 47 -9.07 1.04 2.59
C PHE A 47 -9.39 2.36 3.27
N LEU A 48 -10.36 2.32 4.16
CA LEU A 48 -10.55 3.34 5.18
C LEU A 48 -9.58 3.06 6.34
N VAL A 49 -8.64 4.01 6.56
CA VAL A 49 -7.65 3.90 7.63
C VAL A 49 -8.26 4.40 8.93
N GLU A 50 -8.13 3.63 10.00
CA GLU A 50 -8.64 3.95 11.33
C GLU A 50 -7.55 3.73 12.38
N ASP A 51 -7.38 4.70 13.26
CA ASP A 51 -6.46 4.58 14.38
C ASP A 51 -7.14 3.81 15.52
N LEU A 52 -6.49 2.77 16.02
CA LEU A 52 -6.95 1.98 17.15
C LEU A 52 -6.29 2.46 18.44
N GLU A 53 -7.10 2.72 19.45
CA GLU A 53 -6.61 2.98 20.79
C GLU A 53 -5.92 1.74 21.39
N ASP A 54 -4.99 1.97 22.31
CA ASP A 54 -4.29 0.90 23.01
C ASP A 54 -5.27 0.01 23.80
N GLY A 55 -5.18 -1.30 23.54
CA GLY A 55 -6.08 -2.28 24.15
C GLY A 55 -7.42 -2.49 23.45
N ALA A 56 -7.78 -1.64 22.48
CA ALA A 56 -8.99 -1.84 21.69
C ALA A 56 -8.88 -3.08 20.80
N LEU A 57 -9.96 -3.85 20.74
CA LEU A 57 -10.06 -4.97 19.81
C LEU A 57 -10.58 -4.47 18.46
N PRO A 58 -9.95 -4.83 17.34
CA PRO A 58 -10.40 -4.46 16.00
C PRO A 58 -11.59 -5.33 15.57
N LEU A 59 -12.73 -5.10 16.20
CA LEU A 59 -14.00 -5.76 15.94
C LEU A 59 -14.91 -4.80 15.18
N TYR A 60 -15.46 -5.26 14.07
CA TYR A 60 -16.35 -4.49 13.21
C TYR A 60 -17.66 -5.24 13.03
N ASP A 61 -18.77 -4.53 13.17
CA ASP A 61 -20.08 -5.07 12.88
C ASP A 61 -20.41 -4.81 11.41
N LYS A 62 -20.84 -5.85 10.68
CA LYS A 62 -21.36 -5.71 9.32
C LYS A 62 -22.76 -5.15 9.35
N ASP A 63 -23.10 -4.32 8.40
CA ASP A 63 -24.45 -3.80 8.25
C ASP A 63 -25.45 -4.95 8.02
N PRO A 64 -26.58 -4.97 8.75
CA PRO A 64 -27.59 -5.97 8.56
C PRO A 64 -28.34 -5.76 7.25
N ILE A 65 -28.71 -6.85 6.57
CA ILE A 65 -29.56 -6.81 5.40
C ILE A 65 -31.01 -6.79 5.89
N ILE A 66 -31.72 -5.68 5.64
CA ILE A 66 -33.12 -5.54 5.98
C ILE A 66 -33.95 -5.58 4.69
N PRO A 67 -34.64 -6.66 4.38
CA PRO A 67 -35.48 -6.73 3.21
C PRO A 67 -36.74 -5.83 3.37
N ALA A 68 -37.06 -5.08 2.34
CA ALA A 68 -38.31 -4.33 2.26
C ALA A 68 -39.33 -5.13 1.42
N TYR A 69 -40.58 -5.14 1.87
CA TYR A 69 -41.64 -5.84 1.21
C TYR A 69 -42.76 -4.87 0.78
N ALA A 70 -43.29 -5.06 -0.39
CA ALA A 70 -44.53 -4.39 -0.80
C ALA A 70 -45.71 -5.06 -0.11
N VAL A 71 -46.44 -4.29 0.70
CA VAL A 71 -47.63 -4.77 1.41
C VAL A 71 -48.88 -4.17 0.73
N ALA A 72 -49.90 -4.98 0.50
CA ALA A 72 -51.19 -4.52 -0.04
C ALA A 72 -51.88 -3.58 0.99
N GLU A 73 -52.76 -2.70 0.50
CA GLU A 73 -53.52 -1.79 1.33
C GLU A 73 -54.34 -2.59 2.38
N GLY A 74 -54.06 -2.34 3.69
CA GLY A 74 -54.69 -3.11 4.78
C GLY A 74 -54.00 -4.42 5.16
N GLY A 75 -52.87 -4.79 4.53
CA GLY A 75 -52.08 -5.97 4.86
C GLY A 75 -51.16 -5.76 6.08
N ASP A 76 -50.82 -6.83 6.78
CA ASP A 76 -49.89 -6.81 7.89
C ASP A 76 -48.45 -6.60 7.41
N SER A 77 -47.66 -5.76 8.16
CA SER A 77 -46.24 -5.55 7.87
C SER A 77 -45.44 -6.81 8.22
N ILE A 78 -44.52 -7.21 7.37
CA ILE A 78 -43.60 -8.31 7.63
C ILE A 78 -42.48 -7.78 8.56
N ILE A 79 -42.31 -8.43 9.71
CA ILE A 79 -41.27 -8.05 10.68
C ILE A 79 -39.95 -8.66 10.21
N ALA A 80 -38.97 -7.81 9.91
CA ALA A 80 -37.59 -8.22 9.64
C ALA A 80 -36.72 -7.97 10.88
N LEU A 81 -36.03 -9.03 11.35
CA LEU A 81 -35.05 -8.89 12.42
C LEU A 81 -33.70 -8.54 11.81
N ALA A 82 -33.13 -7.43 12.28
CA ALA A 82 -31.78 -7.03 11.90
C ALA A 82 -30.75 -7.87 12.66
N ASN A 83 -30.05 -8.74 11.98
CA ASN A 83 -28.92 -9.48 12.55
C ASN A 83 -27.63 -8.94 11.95
N SER A 84 -26.70 -8.53 12.80
CA SER A 84 -25.37 -8.05 12.43
C SER A 84 -24.33 -9.10 12.77
N GLU A 85 -23.43 -9.37 11.85
CA GLU A 85 -22.26 -10.24 12.07
C GLU A 85 -21.06 -9.43 12.52
N ARG A 86 -20.28 -9.96 13.46
CA ARG A 86 -19.01 -9.37 13.86
C ARG A 86 -17.85 -9.98 13.13
N VAL A 87 -16.99 -9.13 12.60
CA VAL A 87 -15.77 -9.54 11.93
C VAL A 87 -14.57 -8.99 12.68
N PHE A 88 -13.60 -9.85 12.91
CA PHE A 88 -12.33 -9.50 13.54
C PHE A 88 -11.27 -9.21 12.49
N ALA A 89 -10.62 -8.04 12.57
CA ALA A 89 -9.48 -7.72 11.74
C ALA A 89 -8.18 -8.18 12.41
N PRO A 90 -7.47 -9.19 11.90
CA PRO A 90 -6.23 -9.63 12.49
C PRO A 90 -5.16 -8.54 12.40
N LEU A 91 -4.58 -8.18 13.54
CA LEU A 91 -3.42 -7.29 13.58
C LEU A 91 -2.14 -8.08 13.40
N PHE A 92 -1.20 -7.51 12.68
CA PHE A 92 0.15 -8.06 12.52
C PHE A 92 1.19 -6.97 12.71
N GLU A 93 2.34 -7.37 13.20
CA GLU A 93 3.49 -6.48 13.36
C GLU A 93 4.46 -6.68 12.20
N LEU A 94 4.89 -5.59 11.61
CA LEU A 94 5.95 -5.55 10.62
C LEU A 94 7.15 -4.85 11.24
N ALA A 95 8.29 -5.52 11.24
CA ALA A 95 9.50 -4.97 11.83
C ALA A 95 10.72 -5.16 10.92
N ALA A 96 11.65 -4.21 11.01
CA ALA A 96 12.98 -4.29 10.42
C ALA A 96 14.01 -3.78 11.43
N LEU A 97 15.11 -4.53 11.57
CA LEU A 97 16.22 -4.17 12.48
C LEU A 97 17.51 -3.98 11.69
N PRO A 98 17.67 -2.89 10.95
CA PRO A 98 18.91 -2.61 10.26
C PRO A 98 20.04 -2.24 11.21
N LEU A 99 21.18 -2.89 11.04
CA LEU A 99 22.41 -2.67 11.82
C LEU A 99 23.53 -2.20 10.90
N VAL A 100 24.29 -1.21 11.35
CA VAL A 100 25.44 -0.66 10.62
C VAL A 100 26.69 -0.75 11.47
N GLN A 101 27.78 -1.29 10.94
CA GLN A 101 29.05 -1.36 11.64
C GLN A 101 29.71 0.02 11.73
N LEU A 102 30.28 0.35 12.90
CA LEU A 102 30.98 1.61 13.11
C LEU A 102 32.17 1.83 12.16
N THR A 103 32.82 0.76 11.74
CA THR A 103 33.93 0.83 10.76
C THR A 103 33.42 1.33 9.41
N GLN A 104 32.28 0.84 8.95
CA GLN A 104 31.69 1.26 7.67
C GLN A 104 31.26 2.74 7.69
N ILE A 105 30.74 3.23 8.82
CA ILE A 105 30.37 4.64 8.98
C ILE A 105 31.59 5.55 8.80
N ARG A 106 32.76 5.10 9.25
CA ARG A 106 34.02 5.87 9.15
C ARG A 106 34.62 5.86 7.74
N GLU A 107 34.43 4.79 7.00
CA GLU A 107 35.01 4.58 5.68
C GLU A 107 34.18 5.17 4.54
N ARG A 108 32.87 5.33 4.75
CA ARG A 108 31.97 5.79 3.70
C ARG A 108 31.90 7.31 3.62
N ARG A 109 31.76 7.83 2.39
CA ARG A 109 31.64 9.26 2.10
C ARG A 109 30.20 9.79 2.13
N TYR A 110 29.20 8.92 2.34
CA TYR A 110 27.80 9.29 2.40
C TYR A 110 27.20 8.90 3.77
N ASP A 111 26.09 9.52 4.11
CA ASP A 111 25.38 9.21 5.35
C ASP A 111 24.72 7.82 5.28
N LEU A 112 25.52 6.81 5.65
CA LEU A 112 25.08 5.42 5.66
C LEU A 112 23.94 5.19 6.66
N ILE A 113 23.94 5.89 7.80
CA ILE A 113 22.94 5.76 8.86
C ILE A 113 21.57 6.20 8.33
N LYS A 114 21.51 7.45 7.79
CA LYS A 114 20.26 7.97 7.22
C LYS A 114 19.74 7.06 6.11
N ARG A 115 20.63 6.63 5.21
CA ARG A 115 20.23 5.75 4.10
C ARG A 115 19.74 4.40 4.58
N THR A 116 20.31 3.84 5.63
CA THR A 116 19.88 2.58 6.22
C THR A 116 18.47 2.68 6.82
N ILE A 117 18.17 3.79 7.50
CA ILE A 117 16.82 4.07 8.02
C ILE A 117 15.82 4.19 6.85
N GLU A 118 16.15 5.00 5.82
CA GLU A 118 15.29 5.16 4.64
C GLU A 118 14.96 3.81 3.97
N LEU A 119 15.96 2.95 3.82
CA LEU A 119 15.78 1.63 3.24
C LEU A 119 14.97 0.69 4.14
N GLY A 120 15.19 0.76 5.47
CA GLY A 120 14.42 -0.01 6.44
C GLY A 120 12.93 0.38 6.42
N VAL A 121 12.64 1.69 6.44
CA VAL A 121 11.26 2.21 6.29
C VAL A 121 10.63 1.77 4.98
N ALA A 122 11.35 1.89 3.87
CA ALA A 122 10.86 1.45 2.56
C ALA A 122 10.59 -0.06 2.52
N GLY A 123 11.43 -0.86 3.19
CA GLY A 123 11.25 -2.30 3.31
C GLY A 123 10.01 -2.70 4.11
N VAL A 124 9.75 -2.03 5.26
CA VAL A 124 8.54 -2.26 6.06
C VAL A 124 7.29 -1.92 5.24
N LYS A 125 7.27 -0.75 4.59
CA LYS A 125 6.14 -0.33 3.73
C LYS A 125 5.92 -1.24 2.52
N GLU A 126 6.97 -1.82 1.97
CA GLU A 126 6.82 -2.81 0.90
C GLU A 126 6.19 -4.11 1.44
N LYS A 127 6.56 -4.54 2.64
CA LYS A 127 5.95 -5.72 3.29
C LYS A 127 4.50 -5.47 3.69
N GLU A 128 4.16 -4.25 4.13
CA GLU A 128 2.77 -3.84 4.35
C GLU A 128 1.94 -4.06 3.07
N ASP A 129 2.38 -3.48 1.94
CA ASP A 129 1.67 -3.64 0.67
C ASP A 129 1.58 -5.09 0.20
N VAL A 130 2.61 -5.92 0.43
CA VAL A 130 2.54 -7.36 0.13
C VAL A 130 1.39 -8.03 0.89
N ARG A 131 1.22 -7.69 2.18
CA ARG A 131 0.11 -8.22 2.99
C ARG A 131 -1.24 -7.72 2.49
N VAL A 132 -1.33 -6.42 2.20
CA VAL A 132 -2.54 -5.80 1.65
C VAL A 132 -2.98 -6.50 0.36
N PHE A 133 -2.08 -6.61 -0.62
CA PHE A 133 -2.43 -7.25 -1.90
C PHE A 133 -2.66 -8.76 -1.78
N ALA A 134 -2.04 -9.44 -0.81
CA ALA A 134 -2.38 -10.83 -0.50
C ALA A 134 -3.81 -10.96 0.01
N THR A 135 -4.27 -10.05 0.89
CA THR A 135 -5.66 -10.04 1.39
C THR A 135 -6.64 -9.69 0.27
N ILE A 136 -6.34 -8.70 -0.58
CA ILE A 136 -7.16 -8.37 -1.76
C ILE A 136 -7.27 -9.57 -2.70
N ASN A 137 -6.16 -10.26 -2.94
CA ASN A 137 -6.15 -11.44 -3.80
C ASN A 137 -6.94 -12.61 -3.19
N ALA A 138 -6.87 -12.79 -1.87
CA ALA A 138 -7.64 -13.81 -1.17
C ALA A 138 -9.16 -13.53 -1.27
N LEU A 139 -9.57 -12.26 -1.08
CA LEU A 139 -10.95 -11.83 -1.27
C LEU A 139 -11.46 -12.14 -2.68
N ALA A 140 -10.67 -11.81 -3.71
CA ALA A 140 -11.04 -12.05 -5.10
C ALA A 140 -11.10 -13.54 -5.46
N ALA A 141 -10.32 -14.39 -4.77
CA ALA A 141 -10.29 -15.84 -4.99
C ALA A 141 -11.25 -16.62 -4.08
N ASP A 142 -12.00 -15.94 -3.22
CA ASP A 142 -12.94 -16.58 -2.29
C ASP A 142 -14.09 -17.22 -3.05
N ALA A 143 -14.52 -18.40 -2.60
CA ALA A 143 -15.61 -19.15 -3.21
C ALA A 143 -16.98 -18.46 -3.07
N ASP A 144 -17.12 -17.63 -2.04
CA ASP A 144 -18.34 -16.85 -1.78
C ASP A 144 -18.39 -15.54 -2.57
N ASN A 145 -17.33 -15.23 -3.33
CA ASN A 145 -17.29 -14.05 -4.18
C ASN A 145 -18.19 -14.25 -5.40
N PRO A 146 -19.25 -13.45 -5.59
CA PRO A 146 -20.12 -13.56 -6.75
C PRO A 146 -19.45 -13.13 -8.05
N HIS A 147 -18.39 -12.33 -7.96
CA HIS A 147 -17.66 -11.85 -9.12
C HIS A 147 -16.63 -12.90 -9.59
N THR A 148 -16.82 -13.39 -10.81
CA THR A 148 -15.80 -14.24 -11.45
C THR A 148 -14.66 -13.39 -12.01
N ASP A 149 -13.46 -13.96 -12.06
CA ASP A 149 -12.30 -13.30 -12.66
C ASP A 149 -12.55 -13.00 -14.14
N ILE A 150 -12.23 -11.77 -14.54
CA ILE A 150 -12.24 -11.43 -15.97
C ILE A 150 -10.90 -11.87 -16.57
N ALA A 151 -10.93 -12.93 -17.37
CA ALA A 151 -9.74 -13.45 -18.03
C ALA A 151 -9.52 -12.75 -19.39
N VAL A 152 -8.35 -12.19 -19.60
CA VAL A 152 -7.98 -11.46 -20.81
C VAL A 152 -6.68 -12.02 -21.38
N ALA A 153 -6.66 -12.31 -22.69
CA ALA A 153 -5.41 -12.54 -23.39
C ALA A 153 -4.66 -11.20 -23.53
N ALA A 154 -3.34 -11.21 -23.27
CA ALA A 154 -2.56 -9.98 -23.38
C ALA A 154 -2.65 -9.34 -24.79
N PRO A 155 -2.67 -7.99 -24.91
CA PRO A 155 -2.55 -6.99 -23.85
C PRO A 155 -3.85 -6.75 -23.08
N LEU A 156 -3.78 -6.04 -21.94
CA LEU A 156 -4.97 -5.54 -21.23
C LEU A 156 -5.80 -4.66 -22.17
N THR A 157 -7.12 -4.90 -22.21
CA THR A 157 -8.05 -4.16 -23.06
C THR A 157 -8.87 -3.15 -22.25
N ALA A 158 -9.37 -2.13 -22.90
CA ALA A 158 -10.24 -1.13 -22.32
C ALA A 158 -11.59 -1.74 -21.90
N ASP A 159 -12.11 -2.64 -22.75
CA ASP A 159 -13.37 -3.34 -22.49
C ASP A 159 -13.32 -4.14 -21.19
N ALA A 160 -12.22 -4.87 -20.94
CA ALA A 160 -12.05 -5.62 -19.70
C ALA A 160 -12.05 -4.72 -18.44
N ILE A 161 -11.53 -3.50 -18.57
CA ILE A 161 -11.59 -2.52 -17.47
C ILE A 161 -13.02 -2.02 -17.30
N ALA A 162 -13.73 -1.74 -18.40
CA ALA A 162 -15.11 -1.29 -18.37
C ALA A 162 -16.03 -2.36 -17.79
N ASP A 163 -15.86 -3.63 -18.19
CA ASP A 163 -16.61 -4.77 -17.64
C ASP A 163 -16.34 -4.95 -16.14
N GLY A 164 -15.08 -4.79 -15.72
CA GLY A 164 -14.73 -4.88 -14.31
C GLY A 164 -15.26 -3.73 -13.46
N ILE A 165 -15.40 -2.54 -14.02
CA ILE A 165 -16.07 -1.41 -13.38
C ILE A 165 -17.58 -1.68 -13.30
N GLY A 166 -18.18 -2.14 -14.41
CA GLY A 166 -19.60 -2.47 -14.50
C GLY A 166 -20.02 -3.53 -13.47
N ALA A 167 -19.19 -4.57 -13.24
CA ALA A 167 -19.44 -5.59 -12.23
C ALA A 167 -19.58 -5.02 -10.80
N ILE A 168 -18.84 -3.97 -10.46
CA ILE A 168 -18.98 -3.29 -9.17
C ILE A 168 -20.21 -2.38 -9.17
N GLU A 169 -20.46 -1.67 -10.27
CA GLU A 169 -21.53 -0.68 -10.38
C GLU A 169 -22.92 -1.30 -10.45
N GLU A 170 -23.07 -2.54 -10.95
CA GLU A 170 -24.36 -3.25 -10.96
C GLU A 170 -24.95 -3.45 -9.55
N HIS A 171 -24.10 -3.44 -8.52
CA HIS A 171 -24.51 -3.54 -7.11
C HIS A 171 -24.77 -2.18 -6.44
N GLY A 172 -24.82 -1.09 -7.22
CA GLY A 172 -25.02 0.26 -6.71
C GLY A 172 -23.79 0.84 -6.00
N LEU A 173 -22.63 0.19 -6.12
CA LEU A 173 -21.34 0.67 -5.62
C LEU A 173 -20.62 1.45 -6.71
N ARG A 174 -19.64 2.27 -6.33
CA ARG A 174 -18.84 3.02 -7.28
C ARG A 174 -17.41 2.48 -7.31
N ALA A 175 -16.93 2.12 -8.50
CA ALA A 175 -15.53 1.81 -8.70
C ALA A 175 -14.69 3.10 -8.56
N ALA A 176 -13.61 3.04 -7.78
CA ALA A 176 -12.83 4.23 -7.44
C ALA A 176 -11.33 4.10 -7.75
N ARG A 177 -10.77 2.89 -7.67
CA ARG A 177 -9.33 2.68 -7.80
C ARG A 177 -8.99 1.43 -8.59
N ILE A 178 -7.91 1.54 -9.37
CA ILE A 178 -7.34 0.44 -10.14
C ILE A 178 -5.90 0.27 -9.70
N PHE A 179 -5.56 -0.90 -9.15
CA PHE A 179 -4.18 -1.26 -8.78
C PHE A 179 -3.59 -2.16 -9.86
N ILE A 180 -2.44 -1.77 -10.36
CA ILE A 180 -1.82 -2.44 -11.51
C ILE A 180 -0.31 -2.53 -11.37
N ASN A 181 0.29 -3.60 -11.91
CA ASN A 181 1.74 -3.71 -12.00
C ASN A 181 2.32 -2.71 -13.00
N GLY A 182 3.56 -2.25 -12.76
CA GLY A 182 4.23 -1.30 -13.65
C GLY A 182 4.41 -1.80 -15.08
N ARG A 183 4.54 -3.12 -15.30
CA ARG A 183 4.64 -3.72 -16.63
C ARG A 183 3.29 -3.73 -17.34
N ASP A 184 2.22 -4.13 -16.64
CA ASP A 184 0.88 -4.18 -17.19
C ASP A 184 0.32 -2.76 -17.45
N TYR A 185 0.75 -1.78 -16.66
CA TYR A 185 0.46 -0.37 -16.90
C TYR A 185 0.94 0.13 -18.27
N ALA A 186 1.95 -0.52 -18.88
CA ALA A 186 2.37 -0.18 -20.22
C ALA A 186 1.27 -0.42 -21.28
N ASP A 187 0.36 -1.35 -21.02
CA ASP A 187 -0.76 -1.61 -21.93
C ASP A 187 -1.78 -0.47 -21.93
N LEU A 188 -2.01 0.18 -20.77
CA LEU A 188 -2.86 1.37 -20.70
C LEU A 188 -2.33 2.53 -21.58
N ARG A 189 -1.00 2.62 -21.73
CA ARG A 189 -0.39 3.64 -22.58
C ARG A 189 -0.59 3.41 -24.07
N LYS A 190 -1.01 2.21 -24.44
CA LYS A 190 -1.27 1.81 -25.85
C LYS A 190 -2.73 1.99 -26.24
N PHE A 191 -3.60 2.40 -25.30
CA PHE A 191 -5.00 2.64 -25.60
C PHE A 191 -5.16 3.74 -26.65
N ASP A 192 -6.04 3.49 -27.59
CA ASP A 192 -6.31 4.39 -28.71
C ASP A 192 -7.09 5.65 -28.27
N ARG A 193 -7.15 6.61 -29.18
CA ARG A 193 -7.79 7.92 -28.93
C ARG A 193 -9.29 7.82 -28.66
N ASP A 194 -9.92 6.78 -29.16
CA ASP A 194 -11.35 6.57 -29.00
C ASP A 194 -11.73 6.08 -27.59
N VAL A 195 -10.73 5.62 -26.83
CA VAL A 195 -10.91 5.04 -25.50
C VAL A 195 -10.56 6.02 -24.36
N ILE A 196 -9.62 6.91 -24.61
CA ILE A 196 -9.12 7.84 -23.60
C ILE A 196 -9.51 9.27 -24.00
N ASP A 197 -10.05 10.04 -23.06
CA ASP A 197 -10.40 11.44 -23.30
C ASP A 197 -9.18 12.29 -23.69
N GLN A 198 -9.43 13.39 -24.41
CA GLN A 198 -8.38 14.22 -24.97
C GLN A 198 -7.45 14.84 -23.91
N GLU A 199 -7.98 15.16 -22.73
CA GLU A 199 -7.20 15.72 -21.63
C GLU A 199 -6.23 14.68 -21.04
N THR A 200 -6.70 13.46 -20.80
CA THR A 200 -5.87 12.35 -20.32
C THR A 200 -4.81 11.97 -21.34
N GLN A 201 -5.12 12.04 -22.65
CA GLN A 201 -4.13 11.81 -23.70
C GLN A 201 -3.04 12.88 -23.72
N GLN A 202 -3.40 14.15 -23.63
CA GLN A 202 -2.42 15.23 -23.56
C GLN A 202 -1.52 15.08 -22.34
N ALA A 203 -2.09 14.71 -21.19
CA ALA A 203 -1.34 14.39 -19.99
C ALA A 203 -0.39 13.21 -20.21
N LEU A 204 -0.85 12.15 -20.91
CA LEU A 204 -0.03 10.99 -21.25
C LEU A 204 1.16 11.36 -22.12
N PHE A 205 0.94 12.12 -23.20
CA PHE A 205 2.03 12.55 -24.08
C PHE A 205 3.03 13.48 -23.38
N ARG A 206 2.56 14.33 -22.49
CA ARG A 206 3.39 15.31 -21.79
C ARG A 206 4.15 14.69 -20.61
N THR A 207 3.53 13.80 -19.83
CA THR A 207 4.08 13.27 -18.59
C THR A 207 4.37 11.78 -18.62
N GLY A 208 3.85 11.03 -19.61
CA GLY A 208 3.90 9.57 -19.65
C GLY A 208 3.08 8.88 -18.55
N TYR A 209 2.16 9.61 -17.91
CA TYR A 209 1.39 9.14 -16.76
C TYR A 209 -0.12 9.24 -17.03
N ILE A 210 -0.83 8.15 -16.80
CA ILE A 210 -2.30 8.08 -16.79
C ILE A 210 -2.73 8.05 -15.32
N GLY A 211 -3.40 9.11 -14.88
CA GLY A 211 -3.86 9.24 -13.49
C GLY A 211 -5.22 8.60 -13.26
N LYS A 212 -6.10 8.65 -14.27
CA LYS A 212 -7.47 8.13 -14.21
C LYS A 212 -7.84 7.43 -15.50
N VAL A 213 -8.64 6.38 -15.39
CA VAL A 213 -9.29 5.67 -16.52
C VAL A 213 -10.73 5.40 -16.11
N TYR A 214 -11.70 5.78 -16.93
CA TYR A 214 -13.13 5.67 -16.65
C TYR A 214 -13.54 6.20 -15.27
N GLY A 215 -12.96 7.33 -14.84
CA GLY A 215 -13.22 7.93 -13.53
C GLY A 215 -12.43 7.31 -12.36
N CYS A 216 -11.86 6.12 -12.51
CA CYS A 216 -11.10 5.41 -11.51
C CYS A 216 -9.64 5.87 -11.45
N GLN A 217 -9.10 6.07 -10.25
CA GLN A 217 -7.69 6.41 -10.06
C GLN A 217 -6.79 5.20 -10.33
N VAL A 218 -5.84 5.33 -11.25
CA VAL A 218 -4.87 4.26 -11.55
C VAL A 218 -3.64 4.39 -10.64
N ILE A 219 -3.35 3.35 -9.89
CA ILE A 219 -2.27 3.29 -8.92
C ILE A 219 -1.31 2.17 -9.32
N ARG A 220 -0.05 2.55 -9.58
CA ARG A 220 1.00 1.57 -9.92
C ARG A 220 1.72 1.09 -8.70
N SER A 221 1.88 -0.23 -8.56
CA SER A 221 2.74 -0.83 -7.55
C SER A 221 3.53 -1.99 -8.14
N ARG A 222 4.79 -2.14 -7.71
CA ARG A 222 5.62 -3.29 -8.07
C ARG A 222 5.24 -4.56 -7.32
N VAL A 223 4.46 -4.40 -6.24
CA VAL A 223 4.02 -5.49 -5.38
C VAL A 223 2.79 -6.19 -5.96
N VAL A 224 1.98 -5.49 -6.75
CA VAL A 224 0.87 -6.13 -7.49
C VAL A 224 1.45 -7.21 -8.39
N PRO A 225 0.91 -8.45 -8.34
CA PRO A 225 1.37 -9.53 -9.20
C PRO A 225 1.28 -9.17 -10.70
N LEU A 226 2.27 -9.61 -11.46
CA LEU A 226 2.26 -9.41 -12.91
C LEU A 226 1.08 -10.17 -13.52
N GLY A 227 0.40 -9.55 -14.47
CA GLY A 227 -0.78 -10.12 -15.09
C GLY A 227 -2.04 -10.05 -14.24
N THR A 228 -2.03 -9.26 -13.15
CA THR A 228 -3.21 -9.09 -12.29
C THR A 228 -3.53 -7.60 -12.15
N VAL A 229 -4.80 -7.27 -12.31
CA VAL A 229 -5.32 -5.93 -12.05
C VAL A 229 -6.46 -6.05 -11.05
N TYR A 230 -6.42 -5.21 -10.01
CA TYR A 230 -7.49 -5.13 -9.02
C TYR A 230 -8.25 -3.83 -9.20
N ILE A 231 -9.56 -3.93 -9.35
CA ILE A 231 -10.48 -2.80 -9.32
C ILE A 231 -11.17 -2.82 -7.96
N CYS A 232 -11.08 -1.70 -7.25
CA CYS A 232 -11.64 -1.56 -5.92
C CYS A 232 -12.63 -0.41 -5.89
N GLY A 233 -13.70 -0.61 -5.15
CA GLY A 233 -14.72 0.41 -4.88
C GLY A 233 -14.21 1.54 -3.97
N GLU A 234 -15.13 2.35 -3.48
CA GLU A 234 -14.85 3.41 -2.51
C GLU A 234 -14.37 2.81 -1.19
N ARG A 235 -13.50 3.52 -0.47
CA ARG A 235 -12.85 3.03 0.76
C ARG A 235 -13.83 2.58 1.83
N GLU A 236 -14.94 3.31 1.95
CA GLU A 236 -15.94 3.09 2.98
C GLU A 236 -16.64 1.74 2.82
N TYR A 237 -16.81 1.29 1.58
CA TYR A 237 -17.51 0.06 1.23
C TYR A 237 -16.57 -1.13 0.94
N TYR A 238 -15.26 -0.87 0.89
CA TYR A 238 -14.29 -1.90 0.51
C TYR A 238 -13.72 -2.65 1.70
N GLY A 239 -13.23 -1.91 2.70
CA GLY A 239 -12.60 -2.52 3.86
C GLY A 239 -12.03 -1.52 4.85
N ARG A 240 -11.50 -2.03 5.96
CA ARG A 240 -10.90 -1.26 7.04
C ARG A 240 -9.42 -1.58 7.17
N PHE A 241 -8.66 -0.56 7.52
CA PHE A 241 -7.24 -0.67 7.78
C PHE A 241 -6.95 -0.14 9.19
N PRO A 242 -7.15 -0.98 10.23
CA PRO A 242 -6.86 -0.59 11.59
C PRO A 242 -5.35 -0.42 11.80
N VAL A 243 -4.96 0.70 12.38
CA VAL A 243 -3.58 1.04 12.73
C VAL A 243 -3.51 1.15 14.25
N ARG A 244 -2.76 0.28 14.93
CA ARG A 244 -2.51 0.39 16.36
C ARG A 244 -1.25 1.19 16.64
N THR A 245 -0.20 0.92 15.89
CA THR A 245 1.06 1.65 16.03
C THR A 245 1.51 2.07 14.63
N GLU A 246 1.56 3.38 14.42
CA GLU A 246 2.15 3.93 13.19
C GLU A 246 3.64 3.63 13.13
N LEU A 247 4.19 3.68 11.92
CA LEU A 247 5.59 3.38 11.68
C LEU A 247 6.50 4.19 12.60
N THR A 248 7.12 3.51 13.53
CA THR A 248 7.98 4.05 14.58
C THR A 248 9.42 3.60 14.38
N VAL A 249 10.35 4.51 14.63
CA VAL A 249 11.79 4.24 14.53
C VAL A 249 12.44 4.50 15.88
N LEU A 250 12.96 3.46 16.51
CA LEU A 250 13.70 3.53 17.75
C LEU A 250 15.18 3.19 17.53
N THR A 251 16.04 3.70 18.39
CA THR A 251 17.46 3.31 18.40
C THR A 251 17.60 1.93 19.04
N ALA A 252 18.37 1.04 18.40
CA ALA A 252 18.63 -0.32 18.86
C ALA A 252 20.14 -0.63 18.72
N ASP A 253 20.98 0.17 19.40
CA ASP A 253 22.42 0.06 19.32
C ASP A 253 22.91 -1.21 20.01
N ARG A 254 23.92 -1.86 19.40
CA ARG A 254 24.64 -3.00 19.98
C ARG A 254 26.09 -2.62 20.20
N PRO A 255 26.41 -2.01 21.34
CA PRO A 255 27.78 -1.53 21.62
C PRO A 255 28.79 -2.65 21.77
N ASP A 256 28.40 -3.83 22.26
CA ASP A 256 29.16 -5.06 22.33
C ASP A 256 29.69 -5.51 20.97
N GLU A 257 28.85 -5.40 19.93
CA GLU A 257 29.20 -5.73 18.55
C GLU A 257 29.74 -4.53 17.75
N ARG A 258 29.89 -3.36 18.36
CA ARG A 258 30.25 -2.09 17.69
C ARG A 258 29.35 -1.75 16.50
N LYS A 259 28.06 -1.97 16.65
CA LYS A 259 27.03 -1.68 15.66
C LYS A 259 26.08 -0.60 16.16
N VAL A 260 25.68 0.27 15.25
CA VAL A 260 24.56 1.21 15.42
C VAL A 260 23.35 0.61 14.74
N GLY A 261 22.23 0.54 15.44
CA GLY A 261 21.03 -0.09 14.95
C GLY A 261 19.79 0.77 15.13
N PHE A 262 18.76 0.40 14.37
CA PHE A 262 17.44 1.01 14.46
C PHE A 262 16.39 -0.09 14.40
N SER A 263 15.45 -0.03 15.34
CA SER A 263 14.24 -0.85 15.30
C SER A 263 13.15 -0.04 14.62
N ILE A 264 12.70 -0.50 13.47
CA ILE A 264 11.64 0.13 12.67
C ILE A 264 10.49 -0.85 12.69
N PHE A 265 9.36 -0.44 13.24
CA PHE A 265 8.19 -1.32 13.35
C PHE A 265 6.90 -0.54 13.22
N GLU A 266 5.84 -1.25 12.83
CA GLU A 266 4.45 -0.80 12.81
C GLU A 266 3.53 -1.97 13.15
N GLN A 267 2.37 -1.69 13.73
CA GLN A 267 1.34 -2.68 14.01
C GLN A 267 0.04 -2.27 13.35
N VAL A 268 -0.35 -3.02 12.33
CA VAL A 268 -1.48 -2.72 11.45
C VAL A 268 -2.31 -3.97 11.18
N GLY A 269 -3.53 -3.78 10.71
CA GLY A 269 -4.38 -4.86 10.24
C GLY A 269 -4.97 -4.56 8.87
N VAL A 270 -5.50 -5.57 8.22
CA VAL A 270 -6.20 -5.44 6.94
C VAL A 270 -7.46 -6.27 7.01
N LEU A 271 -8.59 -5.65 6.76
CA LEU A 271 -9.88 -6.30 6.69
C LEU A 271 -10.60 -5.91 5.40
N THR A 272 -10.88 -6.89 4.56
CA THR A 272 -11.81 -6.78 3.45
C THR A 272 -13.08 -7.54 3.80
N TYR A 273 -14.25 -6.95 3.62
CA TYR A 273 -15.50 -7.57 4.03
C TYR A 273 -16.59 -7.54 2.95
N ASN A 274 -16.38 -6.77 1.90
CA ASN A 274 -17.38 -6.61 0.85
C ASN A 274 -16.86 -7.13 -0.50
N PHE A 275 -17.29 -8.33 -0.88
CA PHE A 275 -16.96 -8.96 -2.16
C PHE A 275 -17.44 -8.12 -3.35
N LEU A 276 -18.63 -7.50 -3.23
CA LEU A 276 -19.28 -6.74 -4.30
C LEU A 276 -18.50 -5.47 -4.72
N SER A 277 -17.61 -5.00 -3.87
CA SER A 277 -16.77 -3.82 -4.13
C SER A 277 -15.40 -4.15 -4.71
N SER A 278 -15.17 -5.39 -5.14
CA SER A 278 -13.88 -5.86 -5.64
C SER A 278 -14.03 -6.66 -6.93
N GLN A 279 -13.25 -6.34 -7.94
CA GLN A 279 -13.16 -7.13 -9.17
C GLN A 279 -11.69 -7.36 -9.54
N ARG A 280 -11.37 -8.59 -9.96
CA ARG A 280 -10.04 -8.97 -10.44
C ARG A 280 -10.04 -9.25 -11.92
N ILE A 281 -9.03 -8.73 -12.62
CA ILE A 281 -8.76 -9.04 -14.03
C ILE A 281 -7.45 -9.83 -14.09
N LEU A 282 -7.47 -10.97 -14.75
CA LEU A 282 -6.30 -11.81 -14.98
C LEU A 282 -5.86 -11.73 -16.44
N ILE A 283 -4.63 -11.27 -16.66
CA ILE A 283 -4.01 -11.12 -17.99
C ILE A 283 -3.11 -12.31 -18.24
N THR A 284 -3.48 -13.19 -19.15
CA THR A 284 -2.64 -14.32 -19.57
C THR A 284 -1.62 -13.82 -20.58
N ARG A 285 -0.35 -13.78 -20.16
CA ARG A 285 0.78 -13.48 -21.03
C ARG A 285 1.42 -14.80 -21.45
N GLY A 286 1.38 -15.10 -22.76
CA GLY A 286 2.07 -16.24 -23.35
C GLY A 286 3.59 -16.13 -23.22
#